data_f36a747bdd30f93cc84724cc7e98e4c6
#
_entry.id   f36a747bdd30f93cc84724cc7e98e4c6
#
_cell.length_a   1.000
_cell.length_b   1.000
_cell.length_c   1.000
_cell.angle_alpha   90.00
_cell.angle_beta   90.00
_cell.angle_gamma   90.00
#
_symmetry.space_group_name_H-M   'P 1'
#
loop_
_entity.id
_entity.type
_entity.pdbx_description
1 polymer ?
#
loop_
_entity_poly.entity_id
_entity_poly.type
_entity_poly.pdbx_seq_one_letter_code
_entity_poly.pdbx_strand_id
1 'polypeptide(L)'
;MAATADPHSNGSGGGSGTASPGSRTGLNGSNGSAGPRPATVPVPAAAGTPAARPAGRTGPMSRIAAVPGILQRHWLATLLIIGGLVMRIVTEMAYRPAIIYIDTLKYLYNAWPGSDPVGYKIPLKLILAFGNLETVALVQHLLGIGIAITIYVLMIRRGASRWLGALAIAPVLFDAYQLQVEAMIMPDIWFEAMIVAGLAVLLWRPRPSTEAIVLASVVLGASAGIRQVGEVFIGPILVFVIAAGGGWRTVLKKGVAAIAAFAIALLAYLGSSYALTRHFWFSRSSTSLTYGRMAVTADCATLRIPAIERPLCPSTAQQAKGADWLEHNAAGPYRMFASTLPPSMAGQANALTAKFNRAVELQQPLRVIGGVLRDSVKLFAVTRYTSPGDTPIWRWQFQGNFPSYLPYITVLPHGIYLKFPKSTKLVLLHPAYGGPPEVNSSFAHFLRNYQLNGGYTPGPLLLLFVITGLIASVLAFTRKRLTPRGRDLALAALAFFITGVGVLGVSDVFEFTWRYQIPALVTLPPAGALGIAVLITAFRRSRGGASAQDTPGRAPELATPAP
;
A
#
# COMPACT_ATOMS: atom_id res chain seq x y z
N MET A 1 -6.07 9.73 -45.78
CA MET A 1 -5.03 9.94 -46.76
C MET A 1 -3.80 9.32 -46.19
N ALA A 2 -3.53 8.16 -46.57
CA ALA A 2 -2.62 7.65 -47.59
C ALA A 2 -1.21 7.69 -46.97
N ALA A 3 -0.66 6.59 -46.59
CA ALA A 3 -0.14 5.43 -47.28
C ALA A 3 1.33 5.59 -47.66
N THR A 4 2.03 4.52 -47.39
CA THR A 4 3.16 3.89 -48.08
C THR A 4 4.54 4.34 -47.62
N ALA A 5 5.58 3.53 -47.54
CA ALA A 5 5.82 2.11 -47.84
C ALA A 5 7.18 1.74 -47.23
N ASP A 6 7.40 0.49 -46.96
CA ASP A 6 8.71 -0.20 -46.95
C ASP A 6 9.36 -0.20 -48.35
N PRO A 7 10.64 -0.50 -48.60
CA PRO A 7 11.16 -1.85 -48.36
C PRO A 7 12.71 -2.02 -48.18
N HIS A 8 13.09 -3.27 -47.80
CA HIS A 8 14.28 -4.11 -48.15
C HIS A 8 15.71 -3.55 -47.92
N SER A 9 16.71 -4.31 -47.48
CA SER A 9 17.17 -5.65 -47.92
C SER A 9 18.31 -6.16 -47.02
N ASN A 10 18.34 -7.42 -46.70
CA ASN A 10 19.35 -8.46 -47.02
C ASN A 10 20.85 -8.27 -46.73
N GLY A 11 21.39 -9.35 -46.15
CA GLY A 11 22.78 -9.79 -46.21
C GLY A 11 23.21 -10.49 -44.90
N SER A 12 23.08 -11.79 -44.69
CA SER A 12 23.82 -12.98 -45.14
C SER A 12 25.28 -13.05 -44.71
N GLY A 13 25.62 -14.20 -44.07
CA GLY A 13 26.97 -14.73 -43.85
C GLY A 13 27.26 -14.99 -42.36
N GLY A 14 27.45 -16.16 -41.81
CA GLY A 14 28.04 -17.37 -42.31
C GLY A 14 29.31 -17.72 -41.51
N GLY A 15 29.37 -18.92 -40.95
CA GLY A 15 30.64 -19.49 -40.39
C GLY A 15 30.48 -19.94 -38.92
N SER A 16 30.09 -21.14 -38.56
CA SER A 16 30.74 -22.47 -38.50
C SER A 16 32.07 -22.53 -37.74
N GLY A 17 32.12 -23.45 -36.74
CA GLY A 17 33.33 -23.92 -36.13
C GLY A 17 33.09 -24.51 -34.74
N THR A 18 32.63 -25.68 -34.64
CA THR A 18 33.06 -27.00 -34.10
C THR A 18 34.32 -27.00 -33.25
N ALA A 19 34.29 -27.54 -32.02
CA ALA A 19 34.94 -28.79 -31.60
C ALA A 19 35.07 -28.90 -30.07
N SER A 20 34.53 -29.95 -29.53
CA SER A 20 34.97 -30.71 -28.33
C SER A 20 35.98 -31.78 -28.84
N PRO A 21 36.63 -32.60 -28.05
CA PRO A 21 36.64 -32.94 -26.63
C PRO A 21 38.05 -33.22 -26.04
N GLY A 22 38.16 -33.60 -24.77
CA GLY A 22 39.41 -34.12 -24.24
C GLY A 22 39.37 -34.55 -22.76
N SER A 23 39.12 -35.82 -22.56
CA SER A 23 39.31 -36.63 -21.35
C SER A 23 40.77 -36.85 -20.98
N ARG A 24 41.06 -37.12 -19.67
CA ARG A 24 41.95 -38.16 -19.09
C ARG A 24 42.26 -37.87 -17.63
N THR A 25 41.80 -38.70 -16.68
CA THR A 25 42.43 -39.89 -16.06
C THR A 25 43.81 -39.68 -15.42
N GLY A 26 43.92 -40.15 -14.17
CA GLY A 26 45.14 -40.51 -13.48
C GLY A 26 45.00 -40.28 -11.97
N LEU A 27 44.69 -41.22 -11.14
CA LEU A 27 45.32 -42.41 -10.53
C LEU A 27 46.45 -42.08 -9.53
N ASN A 28 46.31 -42.68 -8.35
CA ASN A 28 47.31 -43.17 -7.35
C ASN A 28 47.94 -42.11 -6.43
N GLY A 29 48.10 -42.35 -5.16
CA GLY A 29 48.30 -43.53 -4.32
C GLY A 29 48.55 -43.12 -2.89
N SER A 30 48.08 -43.87 -1.97
CA SER A 30 48.69 -44.77 -0.96
C SER A 30 49.42 -44.17 0.22
N ASN A 31 49.21 -44.86 1.33
CA ASN A 31 49.98 -45.04 2.59
C ASN A 31 49.75 -43.96 3.65
N GLY A 32 49.14 -44.22 4.83
CA GLY A 32 49.36 -45.38 5.69
C GLY A 32 50.15 -44.93 6.91
N SER A 33 49.45 -44.74 8.02
CA SER A 33 50.08 -45.04 9.32
C SER A 33 48.99 -45.13 10.42
N ALA A 34 48.97 -46.30 11.04
CA ALA A 34 48.16 -46.65 12.18
C ALA A 34 48.75 -46.05 13.48
N GLY A 35 47.98 -45.34 14.25
CA GLY A 35 48.28 -44.99 15.65
C GLY A 35 47.27 -45.65 16.59
N PRO A 36 47.70 -46.03 17.84
CA PRO A 36 46.99 -47.00 18.66
C PRO A 36 45.70 -46.42 19.30
N ARG A 37 44.66 -47.29 19.39
CA ARG A 37 43.41 -47.05 20.09
C ARG A 37 43.62 -46.98 21.61
N PRO A 38 43.02 -46.00 22.32
CA PRO A 38 42.87 -46.08 23.77
C PRO A 38 41.68 -46.98 24.15
N ALA A 39 41.81 -47.64 25.27
CA ALA A 39 40.88 -48.61 25.88
C ALA A 39 39.49 -48.04 26.15
N THR A 40 38.49 -48.84 25.84
CA THR A 40 37.07 -48.62 26.16
C THR A 40 36.81 -48.82 27.64
N VAL A 41 36.29 -47.76 28.31
CA VAL A 41 35.68 -47.81 29.64
C VAL A 41 34.19 -48.18 29.46
N PRO A 42 33.63 -49.12 30.18
CA PRO A 42 32.23 -49.47 30.09
C PRO A 42 31.35 -48.38 30.69
N VAL A 43 30.44 -47.82 29.90
CA VAL A 43 29.38 -46.87 30.32
C VAL A 43 28.19 -47.68 30.83
N PRO A 44 27.59 -47.33 32.02
CA PRO A 44 26.42 -48.02 32.53
C PRO A 44 25.20 -47.77 31.61
N ALA A 45 24.40 -48.81 31.42
CA ALA A 45 23.19 -48.80 30.62
C ALA A 45 22.21 -47.70 31.12
N ALA A 46 22.01 -46.68 30.28
CA ALA A 46 21.00 -45.65 30.46
C ALA A 46 19.60 -46.23 30.21
N ALA A 47 18.74 -45.99 31.17
CA ALA A 47 17.32 -46.33 31.14
C ALA A 47 16.66 -45.84 29.84
N GLY A 48 15.81 -46.69 29.27
CA GLY A 48 15.17 -46.48 27.96
C GLY A 48 14.47 -45.15 27.81
N THR A 49 14.94 -44.42 26.82
CA THR A 49 14.23 -43.24 26.26
C THR A 49 12.95 -43.72 25.61
N PRO A 50 11.78 -43.14 25.93
CA PRO A 50 10.52 -43.50 25.25
C PRO A 50 10.67 -43.15 23.75
N ALA A 51 10.43 -44.15 22.91
CA ALA A 51 10.45 -44.04 21.47
C ALA A 51 9.61 -42.82 21.02
N ALA A 52 10.23 -41.85 20.32
CA ALA A 52 9.56 -40.76 19.69
C ALA A 52 8.48 -41.34 18.74
N ARG A 53 7.22 -41.09 19.03
CA ARG A 53 6.09 -41.42 18.14
C ARG A 53 6.40 -40.78 16.79
N PRO A 54 6.33 -41.53 15.68
CA PRO A 54 6.49 -40.94 14.36
C PRO A 54 5.41 -39.86 14.17
N ALA A 55 5.81 -38.66 13.82
CA ALA A 55 4.91 -37.58 13.44
C ALA A 55 4.09 -38.07 12.24
N GLY A 56 2.87 -38.53 12.52
CA GLY A 56 1.94 -38.98 11.50
C GLY A 56 1.73 -37.90 10.47
N ARG A 57 2.10 -38.18 9.22
CA ARG A 57 1.73 -37.37 8.05
C ARG A 57 0.21 -37.28 8.04
N THR A 58 -0.34 -36.14 8.49
CA THR A 58 -1.77 -35.87 8.39
C THR A 58 -2.11 -35.74 6.91
N GLY A 59 -2.83 -36.70 6.35
CA GLY A 59 -3.30 -36.70 4.97
C GLY A 59 -4.25 -35.52 4.69
N PRO A 60 -4.53 -35.18 3.43
CA PRO A 60 -5.37 -34.05 3.04
C PRO A 60 -6.77 -34.09 3.69
N MET A 61 -7.36 -35.28 3.90
CA MET A 61 -8.66 -35.42 4.56
C MET A 61 -8.66 -35.00 6.05
N SER A 62 -7.57 -35.18 6.79
CA SER A 62 -7.48 -34.73 8.17
C SER A 62 -7.41 -33.20 8.30
N ARG A 63 -6.95 -32.54 7.27
CA ARG A 63 -6.95 -31.06 7.21
C ARG A 63 -8.35 -30.51 6.96
N ILE A 64 -9.17 -31.16 6.13
CA ILE A 64 -10.56 -30.77 5.86
C ILE A 64 -11.41 -30.94 7.11
N ALA A 65 -11.24 -32.02 7.87
CA ALA A 65 -11.95 -32.25 9.14
C ALA A 65 -11.60 -31.22 10.24
N ALA A 66 -10.48 -30.52 10.13
CA ALA A 66 -10.07 -29.48 11.08
C ALA A 66 -10.71 -28.09 10.79
N VAL A 67 -11.28 -27.86 9.60
CA VAL A 67 -11.83 -26.57 9.16
C VAL A 67 -12.94 -26.06 10.08
N PRO A 68 -13.97 -26.85 10.49
CA PRO A 68 -15.00 -26.36 11.39
C PRO A 68 -14.45 -25.87 12.73
N GLY A 69 -13.47 -26.58 13.30
CA GLY A 69 -12.84 -26.19 14.57
C GLY A 69 -12.04 -24.89 14.44
N ILE A 70 -11.42 -24.61 13.27
CA ILE A 70 -10.73 -23.36 13.00
C ILE A 70 -11.75 -22.21 12.89
N LEU A 71 -12.82 -22.39 12.12
CA LEU A 71 -13.88 -21.38 11.96
C LEU A 71 -14.53 -21.04 13.30
N GLN A 72 -14.88 -22.04 14.10
CA GLN A 72 -15.44 -21.84 15.42
C GLN A 72 -14.45 -21.11 16.35
N ARG A 73 -13.18 -21.44 16.27
CA ARG A 73 -12.13 -20.76 17.05
C ARG A 73 -11.94 -19.30 16.67
N HIS A 74 -12.17 -18.91 15.41
CA HIS A 74 -12.02 -17.58 14.85
C HIS A 74 -13.37 -16.97 14.42
N TRP A 75 -14.47 -17.38 15.08
CA TRP A 75 -15.85 -17.10 14.70
C TRP A 75 -16.11 -15.62 14.37
N LEU A 76 -15.57 -14.69 15.19
CA LEU A 76 -15.77 -13.26 14.98
C LEU A 76 -15.16 -12.79 13.64
N ALA A 77 -13.92 -13.17 13.36
CA ALA A 77 -13.29 -12.82 12.08
C ALA A 77 -14.02 -13.49 10.90
N THR A 78 -14.46 -14.74 11.07
CA THR A 78 -15.25 -15.45 10.05
C THR A 78 -16.56 -14.72 9.77
N LEU A 79 -17.29 -14.29 10.81
CA LEU A 79 -18.53 -13.53 10.66
C LEU A 79 -18.30 -12.20 9.95
N LEU A 80 -17.24 -11.45 10.33
CA LEU A 80 -16.89 -10.19 9.66
C LEU A 80 -16.51 -10.41 8.20
N ILE A 81 -15.75 -11.47 7.87
CA ILE A 81 -15.37 -11.78 6.48
C ILE A 81 -16.62 -12.14 5.66
N ILE A 82 -17.53 -12.94 6.20
CA ILE A 82 -18.81 -13.26 5.53
C ILE A 82 -19.63 -11.98 5.32
N GLY A 83 -19.77 -11.13 6.34
CA GLY A 83 -20.46 -9.84 6.20
C GLY A 83 -19.79 -8.92 5.16
N GLY A 84 -18.46 -8.84 5.16
CA GLY A 84 -17.70 -8.10 4.16
C GLY A 84 -17.87 -8.66 2.74
N LEU A 85 -17.98 -9.98 2.58
CA LEU A 85 -18.30 -10.61 1.30
C LEU A 85 -19.72 -10.26 0.83
N VAL A 86 -20.71 -10.31 1.73
CA VAL A 86 -22.09 -9.91 1.42
C VAL A 86 -22.14 -8.45 0.96
N MET A 87 -21.44 -7.54 1.63
CA MET A 87 -21.40 -6.13 1.22
C MET A 87 -20.80 -5.97 -0.19
N ARG A 88 -19.81 -6.76 -0.57
CA ARG A 88 -19.21 -6.74 -1.91
C ARG A 88 -20.15 -7.31 -2.98
N ILE A 89 -20.86 -8.40 -2.66
CA ILE A 89 -21.90 -8.93 -3.55
C ILE A 89 -22.99 -7.88 -3.78
N VAL A 90 -23.44 -7.20 -2.73
CA VAL A 90 -24.42 -6.11 -2.86
C VAL A 90 -23.87 -4.96 -3.72
N THR A 91 -22.59 -4.63 -3.55
CA THR A 91 -21.94 -3.56 -4.34
C THR A 91 -21.83 -3.95 -5.82
N GLU A 92 -21.44 -5.18 -6.13
CA GLU A 92 -21.36 -5.72 -7.48
C GLU A 92 -22.73 -5.77 -8.17
N MET A 93 -23.77 -6.13 -7.41
CA MET A 93 -25.15 -6.16 -7.91
C MET A 93 -25.76 -4.76 -8.05
N ALA A 94 -25.22 -3.74 -7.39
CA ALA A 94 -25.73 -2.39 -7.44
C ALA A 94 -25.37 -1.66 -8.75
N TYR A 95 -24.18 -1.91 -9.31
CA TYR A 95 -23.68 -1.15 -10.46
C TYR A 95 -22.99 -2.10 -11.48
N ARG A 96 -23.55 -2.22 -12.67
CA ARG A 96 -22.97 -3.02 -13.76
C ARG A 96 -22.67 -2.15 -14.99
N PRO A 97 -21.61 -2.43 -15.76
CA PRO A 97 -20.61 -3.50 -15.56
C PRO A 97 -19.58 -3.23 -14.46
N ALA A 98 -19.35 -1.98 -14.07
CA ALA A 98 -18.51 -1.48 -12.97
C ALA A 98 -18.62 0.03 -12.91
N ILE A 99 -18.23 0.66 -11.82
CA ILE A 99 -18.19 2.13 -11.73
C ILE A 99 -17.03 2.66 -12.57
N ILE A 100 -17.34 3.49 -13.56
CA ILE A 100 -16.38 4.13 -14.45
C ILE A 100 -16.08 5.53 -13.94
N TYR A 101 -14.81 5.79 -13.63
CA TYR A 101 -14.31 7.08 -13.18
C TYR A 101 -13.43 7.74 -14.26
N ILE A 102 -13.13 9.03 -14.11
CA ILE A 102 -12.29 9.78 -15.08
C ILE A 102 -10.96 9.07 -15.31
N ASP A 103 -10.32 8.57 -14.24
CA ASP A 103 -9.04 7.86 -14.34
C ASP A 103 -9.13 6.54 -15.11
N THR A 104 -10.30 5.90 -15.16
CA THR A 104 -10.51 4.68 -15.94
C THR A 104 -10.14 4.87 -17.41
N LEU A 105 -10.36 6.07 -17.98
CA LEU A 105 -9.99 6.40 -19.36
C LEU A 105 -8.48 6.32 -19.58
N LYS A 106 -7.68 6.64 -18.56
CA LYS A 106 -6.21 6.56 -18.61
C LYS A 106 -5.74 5.11 -18.80
N TYR A 107 -6.42 4.19 -18.12
CA TYR A 107 -6.02 2.78 -18.09
C TYR A 107 -6.59 1.97 -19.26
N LEU A 108 -7.86 2.18 -19.61
CA LEU A 108 -8.52 1.48 -20.72
C LEU A 108 -8.10 2.01 -22.10
N TYR A 109 -8.03 3.33 -22.25
CA TYR A 109 -7.90 3.98 -23.55
C TYR A 109 -6.64 4.84 -23.69
N ASN A 110 -5.75 4.81 -22.69
CA ASN A 110 -4.54 5.62 -22.68
C ASN A 110 -4.83 7.13 -22.82
N ALA A 111 -5.97 7.61 -22.32
CA ALA A 111 -6.22 9.04 -22.22
C ALA A 111 -5.15 9.69 -21.32
N TRP A 112 -4.69 10.88 -21.66
CA TRP A 112 -3.58 11.58 -20.97
C TRP A 112 -2.33 10.70 -20.79
N PRO A 113 -1.66 10.27 -21.89
CA PRO A 113 -0.52 9.37 -21.81
C PRO A 113 0.56 9.90 -20.87
N GLY A 114 1.02 9.03 -19.95
CA GLY A 114 2.07 9.36 -19.00
C GLY A 114 1.63 10.18 -17.79
N SER A 115 0.33 10.48 -17.60
CA SER A 115 -0.16 11.19 -16.42
C SER A 115 -0.02 10.36 -15.13
N ASP A 116 -0.13 9.04 -15.24
CA ASP A 116 -0.08 8.11 -14.11
C ASP A 116 0.83 6.92 -14.43
N PRO A 117 1.31 6.20 -13.40
CA PRO A 117 2.03 4.96 -13.58
C PRO A 117 1.20 3.92 -14.35
N VAL A 118 1.87 3.15 -15.20
CA VAL A 118 1.19 2.21 -16.13
C VAL A 118 1.01 0.79 -15.56
N GLY A 119 1.54 0.52 -14.37
CA GLY A 119 1.58 -0.84 -13.80
C GLY A 119 0.20 -1.48 -13.62
N TYR A 120 -0.83 -0.70 -13.29
CA TYR A 120 -2.20 -1.20 -13.20
C TYR A 120 -2.75 -1.73 -14.53
N LYS A 121 -2.23 -1.24 -15.66
CA LYS A 121 -2.66 -1.75 -16.99
C LYS A 121 -2.35 -3.24 -17.18
N ILE A 122 -1.35 -3.77 -16.46
CA ILE A 122 -0.97 -5.19 -16.56
C ILE A 122 -2.09 -6.10 -16.05
N PRO A 123 -2.49 -6.05 -14.76
CA PRO A 123 -3.58 -6.88 -14.26
C PRO A 123 -4.91 -6.55 -14.96
N LEU A 124 -5.18 -5.28 -15.26
CA LEU A 124 -6.39 -4.89 -15.99
C LEU A 124 -6.51 -5.59 -17.34
N LYS A 125 -5.47 -5.53 -18.19
CA LYS A 125 -5.47 -6.18 -19.50
C LYS A 125 -5.49 -7.70 -19.38
N LEU A 126 -4.81 -8.26 -18.37
CA LEU A 126 -4.83 -9.71 -18.14
C LEU A 126 -6.24 -10.20 -17.83
N ILE A 127 -6.97 -9.51 -16.94
CA ILE A 127 -8.34 -9.88 -16.60
C ILE A 127 -9.27 -9.68 -17.79
N LEU A 128 -9.13 -8.58 -18.51
CA LEU A 128 -9.96 -8.29 -19.71
C LEU A 128 -9.68 -9.25 -20.90
N ALA A 129 -8.59 -10.01 -20.87
CA ALA A 129 -8.36 -11.07 -21.86
C ALA A 129 -9.27 -12.29 -21.67
N PHE A 130 -9.85 -12.47 -20.46
CA PHE A 130 -10.70 -13.62 -20.10
C PHE A 130 -12.11 -13.20 -19.62
N GLY A 131 -12.36 -11.90 -19.46
CA GLY A 131 -13.61 -11.37 -18.93
C GLY A 131 -13.87 -9.93 -19.34
N ASN A 132 -14.71 -9.26 -18.59
CA ASN A 132 -15.14 -7.88 -18.80
C ASN A 132 -14.89 -7.02 -17.54
N LEU A 133 -15.46 -5.82 -17.46
CA LEU A 133 -15.30 -4.92 -16.31
C LEU A 133 -15.95 -5.44 -15.03
N GLU A 134 -17.03 -6.24 -15.13
CA GLU A 134 -17.59 -6.94 -13.96
C GLU A 134 -16.55 -7.90 -13.37
N THR A 135 -15.85 -8.66 -14.22
CA THR A 135 -14.77 -9.54 -13.77
C THR A 135 -13.64 -8.76 -13.11
N VAL A 136 -13.32 -7.56 -13.59
CA VAL A 136 -12.31 -6.70 -12.97
C VAL A 136 -12.77 -6.25 -11.57
N ALA A 137 -14.01 -5.76 -11.44
CA ALA A 137 -14.58 -5.34 -10.16
C ALA A 137 -14.66 -6.51 -9.17
N LEU A 138 -15.13 -7.69 -9.61
CA LEU A 138 -15.14 -8.92 -8.80
C LEU A 138 -13.74 -9.27 -8.27
N VAL A 139 -12.71 -9.25 -9.12
CA VAL A 139 -11.32 -9.53 -8.69
C VAL A 139 -10.86 -8.49 -7.68
N GLN A 140 -11.20 -7.22 -7.87
CA GLN A 140 -10.87 -6.15 -6.92
C GLN A 140 -11.57 -6.36 -5.57
N HIS A 141 -12.83 -6.76 -5.55
CA HIS A 141 -13.55 -7.15 -4.33
C HIS A 141 -12.92 -8.36 -3.63
N LEU A 142 -12.51 -9.37 -4.39
CA LEU A 142 -11.80 -10.53 -3.82
C LEU A 142 -10.42 -10.16 -3.26
N LEU A 143 -9.72 -9.20 -3.87
CA LEU A 143 -8.48 -8.65 -3.30
C LEU A 143 -8.73 -7.98 -1.96
N GLY A 144 -9.82 -7.20 -1.80
CA GLY A 144 -10.21 -6.59 -0.52
C GLY A 144 -10.41 -7.64 0.59
N ILE A 145 -11.08 -8.76 0.28
CA ILE A 145 -11.21 -9.90 1.20
C ILE A 145 -9.85 -10.54 1.49
N GLY A 146 -9.01 -10.73 0.47
CA GLY A 146 -7.66 -11.29 0.61
C GLY A 146 -6.76 -10.43 1.50
N ILE A 147 -6.84 -9.10 1.37
CA ILE A 147 -6.17 -8.12 2.23
C ILE A 147 -6.60 -8.30 3.69
N ALA A 148 -7.91 -8.33 3.95
CA ALA A 148 -8.44 -8.51 5.31
C ALA A 148 -7.97 -9.83 5.95
N ILE A 149 -8.06 -10.94 5.21
CA ILE A 149 -7.57 -12.26 5.68
C ILE A 149 -6.07 -12.20 5.98
N THR A 150 -5.27 -11.60 5.11
CA THR A 150 -3.82 -11.49 5.26
C THR A 150 -3.45 -10.70 6.51
N ILE A 151 -4.09 -9.53 6.73
CA ILE A 151 -3.90 -8.70 7.93
C ILE A 151 -4.27 -9.52 9.18
N TYR A 152 -5.43 -10.19 9.18
CA TYR A 152 -5.86 -11.02 10.32
C TYR A 152 -4.84 -12.11 10.67
N VAL A 153 -4.42 -12.87 9.67
CA VAL A 153 -3.42 -13.94 9.83
C VAL A 153 -2.10 -13.38 10.39
N LEU A 154 -1.62 -12.26 9.85
CA LEU A 154 -0.41 -11.61 10.36
C LEU A 154 -0.53 -11.23 11.82
N MET A 155 -1.64 -10.62 12.22
CA MET A 155 -1.87 -10.19 13.60
C MET A 155 -1.87 -11.37 14.56
N ILE A 156 -2.58 -12.47 14.21
CA ILE A 156 -2.59 -13.70 15.02
C ILE A 156 -1.20 -14.32 15.11
N ARG A 157 -0.46 -14.40 14.00
CA ARG A 157 0.93 -14.91 13.97
C ARG A 157 1.87 -14.08 14.84
N ARG A 158 1.64 -12.79 14.94
CA ARG A 158 2.42 -11.87 15.79
C ARG A 158 2.00 -11.91 17.25
N GLY A 159 0.94 -12.67 17.59
CA GLY A 159 0.49 -12.90 18.96
C GLY A 159 -0.55 -11.91 19.47
N ALA A 160 -1.18 -11.13 18.57
CA ALA A 160 -2.36 -10.36 18.93
C ALA A 160 -3.53 -11.28 19.29
N SER A 161 -4.46 -10.79 20.10
CA SER A 161 -5.69 -11.51 20.40
C SER A 161 -6.63 -11.55 19.19
N ARG A 162 -7.51 -12.55 19.11
CA ARG A 162 -8.42 -12.73 17.97
C ARG A 162 -9.37 -11.57 17.78
N TRP A 163 -9.85 -10.96 18.86
CA TRP A 163 -10.74 -9.81 18.79
C TRP A 163 -10.01 -8.55 18.30
N LEU A 164 -8.74 -8.33 18.68
CA LEU A 164 -7.92 -7.25 18.12
C LEU A 164 -7.64 -7.44 16.63
N GLY A 165 -7.40 -8.71 16.22
CA GLY A 165 -7.28 -9.03 14.79
C GLY A 165 -8.58 -8.76 14.03
N ALA A 166 -9.74 -9.13 14.60
CA ALA A 166 -11.05 -8.85 14.03
C ALA A 166 -11.33 -7.34 13.95
N LEU A 167 -11.01 -6.57 15.00
CA LEU A 167 -11.12 -5.11 14.99
C LEU A 167 -10.27 -4.48 13.89
N ALA A 168 -9.06 -4.99 13.67
CA ALA A 168 -8.14 -4.45 12.67
C ALA A 168 -8.61 -4.62 11.22
N ILE A 169 -9.38 -5.69 10.92
CA ILE A 169 -9.86 -5.96 9.56
C ILE A 169 -11.23 -5.36 9.28
N ALA A 170 -11.98 -4.95 10.30
CA ALA A 170 -13.33 -4.41 10.12
C ALA A 170 -13.36 -3.18 9.18
N PRO A 171 -12.42 -2.21 9.26
CA PRO A 171 -12.37 -1.09 8.33
C PRO A 171 -12.26 -1.52 6.86
N VAL A 172 -11.38 -2.45 6.52
CA VAL A 172 -11.22 -2.94 5.14
C VAL A 172 -12.49 -3.64 4.65
N LEU A 173 -13.21 -4.32 5.55
CA LEU A 173 -14.40 -5.10 5.18
C LEU A 173 -15.65 -4.25 4.99
N PHE A 174 -15.80 -3.17 5.78
CA PHE A 174 -17.06 -2.45 5.91
C PHE A 174 -17.02 -0.95 5.60
N ASP A 175 -15.85 -0.34 5.43
CA ASP A 175 -15.81 1.08 5.05
C ASP A 175 -16.39 1.26 3.64
N ALA A 176 -17.45 2.03 3.53
CA ALA A 176 -18.19 2.21 2.28
C ALA A 176 -17.36 2.90 1.19
N TYR A 177 -16.36 3.72 1.57
CA TYR A 177 -15.45 4.34 0.61
C TYR A 177 -14.48 3.30 0.03
N GLN A 178 -14.05 2.33 0.86
CA GLN A 178 -13.27 1.18 0.39
C GLN A 178 -14.07 0.35 -0.62
N LEU A 179 -15.32 -0.01 -0.26
CA LEU A 179 -16.20 -0.78 -1.14
C LEU A 179 -16.45 -0.08 -2.48
N GLN A 180 -16.65 1.24 -2.46
CA GLN A 180 -16.87 2.00 -3.69
C GLN A 180 -15.62 2.04 -4.57
N VAL A 181 -14.44 2.25 -3.99
CA VAL A 181 -13.18 2.29 -4.75
C VAL A 181 -12.83 0.91 -5.31
N GLU A 182 -13.18 -0.17 -4.62
CA GLU A 182 -13.06 -1.53 -5.14
C GLU A 182 -13.97 -1.76 -6.37
N ALA A 183 -15.17 -1.16 -6.41
CA ALA A 183 -16.08 -1.24 -7.55
C ALA A 183 -15.65 -0.34 -8.74
N MET A 184 -14.75 0.61 -8.51
CA MET A 184 -14.21 1.47 -9.56
C MET A 184 -13.05 0.80 -10.30
N ILE A 185 -12.97 0.99 -11.61
CA ILE A 185 -11.84 0.49 -12.41
C ILE A 185 -10.63 1.40 -12.20
N MET A 186 -9.93 1.16 -11.08
CA MET A 186 -8.85 2.01 -10.57
C MET A 186 -7.73 1.20 -9.88
N PRO A 187 -6.53 1.77 -9.75
CA PRO A 187 -5.35 1.07 -9.22
C PRO A 187 -5.35 0.90 -7.70
N ASP A 188 -6.25 1.54 -6.97
CA ASP A 188 -6.14 1.77 -5.52
C ASP A 188 -6.07 0.46 -4.73
N ILE A 189 -6.98 -0.49 -4.97
CA ILE A 189 -6.98 -1.78 -4.25
C ILE A 189 -5.75 -2.64 -4.58
N TRP A 190 -5.22 -2.53 -5.80
CA TRP A 190 -3.99 -3.23 -6.18
C TRP A 190 -2.78 -2.67 -5.43
N PHE A 191 -2.75 -1.36 -5.27
CA PHE A 191 -1.73 -0.69 -4.46
C PHE A 191 -1.78 -1.14 -3.01
N GLU A 192 -2.97 -1.18 -2.39
CA GLU A 192 -3.17 -1.69 -1.04
C GLU A 192 -2.78 -3.17 -0.89
N ALA A 193 -3.11 -3.99 -1.88
CA ALA A 193 -2.71 -5.40 -1.91
C ALA A 193 -1.18 -5.55 -1.90
N MET A 194 -0.45 -4.70 -2.64
CA MET A 194 1.01 -4.71 -2.63
C MET A 194 1.59 -4.22 -1.29
N ILE A 195 0.99 -3.21 -0.66
CA ILE A 195 1.38 -2.78 0.69
C ILE A 195 1.26 -3.96 1.67
N VAL A 196 0.09 -4.60 1.69
CA VAL A 196 -0.17 -5.70 2.63
C VAL A 196 0.67 -6.93 2.31
N ALA A 197 0.91 -7.25 1.02
CA ALA A 197 1.81 -8.33 0.62
C ALA A 197 3.26 -8.08 1.05
N GLY A 198 3.78 -6.86 0.85
CA GLY A 198 5.12 -6.49 1.31
C GLY A 198 5.26 -6.58 2.83
N LEU A 199 4.27 -6.05 3.56
CA LEU A 199 4.23 -6.17 5.03
C LEU A 199 4.06 -7.63 5.48
N ALA A 200 3.31 -8.46 4.75
CA ALA A 200 3.17 -9.88 5.05
C ALA A 200 4.52 -10.60 4.93
N VAL A 201 5.26 -10.36 3.87
CA VAL A 201 6.61 -10.94 3.69
C VAL A 201 7.54 -10.48 4.81
N LEU A 202 7.55 -9.18 5.11
CA LEU A 202 8.42 -8.57 6.13
C LEU A 202 8.11 -9.08 7.53
N LEU A 203 6.82 -9.29 7.82
CA LEU A 203 6.32 -9.66 9.14
C LEU A 203 5.98 -11.14 9.29
N TRP A 204 6.25 -12.00 8.31
CA TRP A 204 5.90 -13.42 8.41
C TRP A 204 6.64 -14.15 9.52
N ARG A 205 7.88 -13.75 9.80
CA ARG A 205 8.72 -14.28 10.88
C ARG A 205 9.10 -13.15 11.84
N PRO A 206 9.27 -13.43 13.15
CA PRO A 206 9.69 -12.42 14.15
C PRO A 206 10.99 -11.72 13.78
N ARG A 207 11.91 -12.44 13.19
CA ARG A 207 13.20 -11.91 12.69
C ARG A 207 13.27 -12.16 11.19
N PRO A 208 12.96 -11.18 10.34
CA PRO A 208 13.03 -11.38 8.90
C PRO A 208 14.45 -11.67 8.45
N SER A 209 14.60 -12.66 7.57
CA SER A 209 15.84 -12.95 6.88
C SER A 209 16.17 -11.84 5.87
N THR A 210 17.39 -11.84 5.34
CA THR A 210 17.78 -10.87 4.30
C THR A 210 16.91 -11.05 3.04
N GLU A 211 16.63 -12.29 2.66
CA GLU A 211 15.79 -12.64 1.51
C GLU A 211 14.34 -12.11 1.68
N ALA A 212 13.79 -12.21 2.90
CA ALA A 212 12.47 -11.66 3.20
C ALA A 212 12.45 -10.12 3.07
N ILE A 213 13.54 -9.44 3.51
CA ILE A 213 13.67 -7.99 3.36
C ILE A 213 13.81 -7.63 1.88
N VAL A 214 14.62 -8.35 1.12
CA VAL A 214 14.78 -8.16 -0.34
C VAL A 214 13.43 -8.32 -1.04
N LEU A 215 12.71 -9.42 -0.79
CA LEU A 215 11.41 -9.68 -1.41
C LEU A 215 10.38 -8.59 -1.03
N ALA A 216 10.31 -8.21 0.24
CA ALA A 216 9.43 -7.12 0.68
C ALA A 216 9.78 -5.79 -0.01
N SER A 217 11.10 -5.50 -0.16
CA SER A 217 11.56 -4.29 -0.84
C SER A 217 11.23 -4.29 -2.33
N VAL A 218 11.32 -5.46 -3.00
CA VAL A 218 10.89 -5.60 -4.41
C VAL A 218 9.39 -5.36 -4.53
N VAL A 219 8.56 -5.99 -3.69
CA VAL A 219 7.10 -5.84 -3.74
C VAL A 219 6.68 -4.40 -3.47
N LEU A 220 7.22 -3.79 -2.41
CA LEU A 220 6.91 -2.40 -2.06
C LEU A 220 7.47 -1.40 -3.07
N GLY A 221 8.66 -1.66 -3.64
CA GLY A 221 9.21 -0.85 -4.73
C GLY A 221 8.39 -0.94 -6.01
N ALA A 222 7.94 -2.14 -6.38
CA ALA A 222 7.08 -2.34 -7.55
C ALA A 222 5.71 -1.66 -7.40
N SER A 223 5.23 -1.43 -6.17
CA SER A 223 3.98 -0.70 -5.92
C SER A 223 4.01 0.74 -6.45
N ALA A 224 5.21 1.36 -6.57
CA ALA A 224 5.37 2.67 -7.20
C ALA A 224 4.95 2.67 -8.68
N GLY A 225 5.05 1.53 -9.36
CA GLY A 225 4.53 1.35 -10.71
C GLY A 225 2.99 1.28 -10.79
N ILE A 226 2.32 1.04 -9.67
CA ILE A 226 0.85 1.08 -9.55
C ILE A 226 0.39 2.50 -9.15
N ARG A 227 1.00 3.08 -8.11
CA ARG A 227 0.80 4.47 -7.68
C ARG A 227 2.13 5.06 -7.27
N GLN A 228 2.47 6.22 -7.82
CA GLN A 228 3.77 6.86 -7.61
C GLN A 228 4.13 7.04 -6.12
N VAL A 229 3.16 7.27 -5.25
CA VAL A 229 3.38 7.40 -3.80
C VAL A 229 4.08 6.17 -3.19
N GLY A 230 4.10 5.03 -3.85
CA GLY A 230 4.87 3.84 -3.43
C GLY A 230 6.37 4.06 -3.32
N GLU A 231 6.93 5.11 -3.92
CA GLU A 231 8.35 5.47 -3.79
C GLU A 231 8.75 5.73 -2.32
N VAL A 232 7.82 6.14 -1.47
CA VAL A 232 8.07 6.43 -0.05
C VAL A 232 8.50 5.22 0.77
N PHE A 233 8.12 3.99 0.36
CA PHE A 233 8.24 2.81 1.21
C PHE A 233 9.67 2.38 1.54
N ILE A 234 10.68 2.87 0.85
CA ILE A 234 12.07 2.61 1.23
C ILE A 234 12.38 3.15 2.63
N GLY A 235 11.85 4.34 2.99
CA GLY A 235 12.00 4.91 4.32
C GLY A 235 11.47 3.99 5.43
N PRO A 236 10.18 3.61 5.41
CA PRO A 236 9.60 2.60 6.31
C PRO A 236 10.40 1.31 6.43
N ILE A 237 10.87 0.74 5.31
CA ILE A 237 11.67 -0.49 5.34
C ILE A 237 12.97 -0.28 6.12
N LEU A 238 13.69 0.82 5.87
CA LEU A 238 14.95 1.12 6.56
C LEU A 238 14.75 1.37 8.05
N VAL A 239 13.72 2.13 8.43
CA VAL A 239 13.36 2.37 9.84
C VAL A 239 13.04 1.04 10.53
N PHE A 240 12.28 0.16 9.88
CA PHE A 240 12.00 -1.18 10.41
C PHE A 240 13.27 -2.02 10.57
N VAL A 241 14.19 -2.03 9.60
CA VAL A 241 15.46 -2.77 9.67
C VAL A 241 16.30 -2.28 10.85
N ILE A 242 16.36 -0.97 11.09
CA ILE A 242 17.06 -0.36 12.22
C ILE A 242 16.42 -0.79 13.56
N ALA A 243 15.08 -0.70 13.67
CA ALA A 243 14.35 -1.06 14.88
C ALA A 243 14.45 -2.56 15.19
N ALA A 244 14.36 -3.44 14.19
CA ALA A 244 14.53 -4.88 14.33
C ALA A 244 15.92 -5.23 14.92
N GLY A 245 16.92 -4.42 14.63
CA GLY A 245 18.23 -4.48 15.23
C GLY A 245 19.08 -5.65 14.75
N GLY A 246 20.08 -5.95 15.56
CA GLY A 246 21.21 -6.81 15.22
C GLY A 246 22.51 -6.03 15.43
N GLY A 247 23.66 -6.62 15.19
CA GLY A 247 24.89 -5.84 15.13
C GLY A 247 24.85 -4.85 13.95
N TRP A 248 25.62 -3.74 14.06
CA TRP A 248 25.63 -2.69 13.02
C TRP A 248 25.91 -3.24 11.61
N ARG A 249 26.78 -4.28 11.48
CA ARG A 249 27.05 -4.95 10.20
C ARG A 249 25.83 -5.64 9.62
N THR A 250 24.99 -6.24 10.47
CA THR A 250 23.74 -6.90 10.04
C THR A 250 22.72 -5.87 9.57
N VAL A 251 22.57 -4.76 10.30
CA VAL A 251 21.66 -3.65 9.92
C VAL A 251 22.12 -3.04 8.60
N LEU A 252 23.42 -2.77 8.45
CA LEU A 252 24.00 -2.23 7.23
C LEU A 252 23.78 -3.18 6.03
N LYS A 253 24.13 -4.48 6.20
CA LYS A 253 23.90 -5.49 5.14
C LYS A 253 22.44 -5.53 4.69
N LYS A 254 21.51 -5.58 5.64
CA LYS A 254 20.07 -5.63 5.36
C LYS A 254 19.57 -4.33 4.74
N GLY A 255 20.07 -3.18 5.22
CA GLY A 255 19.71 -1.86 4.67
C GLY A 255 20.20 -1.70 3.22
N VAL A 256 21.45 -2.05 2.93
CA VAL A 256 22.00 -2.02 1.55
C VAL A 256 21.23 -2.98 0.64
N ALA A 257 20.93 -4.19 1.11
CA ALA A 257 20.14 -5.15 0.34
C ALA A 257 18.71 -4.64 0.06
N ALA A 258 18.09 -3.97 1.03
CA ALA A 258 16.77 -3.34 0.86
C ALA A 258 16.81 -2.22 -0.19
N ILE A 259 17.78 -1.30 -0.08
CA ILE A 259 17.94 -0.20 -1.03
C ILE A 259 18.18 -0.74 -2.45
N ALA A 260 19.11 -1.70 -2.60
CA ALA A 260 19.41 -2.27 -3.90
C ALA A 260 18.17 -2.96 -4.52
N ALA A 261 17.45 -3.78 -3.75
CA ALA A 261 16.26 -4.49 -4.21
C ALA A 261 15.14 -3.51 -4.58
N PHE A 262 14.91 -2.48 -3.77
CA PHE A 262 13.93 -1.44 -4.04
C PHE A 262 14.29 -0.65 -5.31
N ALA A 263 15.56 -0.23 -5.44
CA ALA A 263 16.05 0.48 -6.62
C ALA A 263 15.93 -0.36 -7.90
N ILE A 264 16.23 -1.66 -7.83
CA ILE A 264 16.04 -2.59 -8.96
C ILE A 264 14.57 -2.63 -9.39
N ALA A 265 13.61 -2.70 -8.45
CA ALA A 265 12.20 -2.68 -8.76
C ALA A 265 11.77 -1.36 -9.44
N LEU A 266 12.26 -0.21 -8.93
CA LEU A 266 12.00 1.09 -9.55
C LEU A 266 12.63 1.19 -10.95
N LEU A 267 13.87 0.76 -11.12
CA LEU A 267 14.56 0.78 -12.40
C LEU A 267 13.91 -0.17 -13.42
N ALA A 268 13.44 -1.33 -12.97
CA ALA A 268 12.68 -2.25 -13.84
C ALA A 268 11.38 -1.60 -14.33
N TYR A 269 10.66 -0.88 -13.46
CA TYR A 269 9.49 -0.11 -13.87
C TYR A 269 9.87 1.00 -14.86
N LEU A 270 10.87 1.82 -14.54
CA LEU A 270 11.32 2.93 -15.40
C LEU A 270 11.82 2.42 -16.76
N GLY A 271 12.56 1.31 -16.77
CA GLY A 271 13.00 0.63 -17.99
C GLY A 271 11.83 0.15 -18.85
N SER A 272 10.82 -0.47 -18.22
CA SER A 272 9.59 -0.89 -18.90
C SER A 272 8.81 0.31 -19.43
N SER A 273 8.70 1.39 -18.65
CA SER A 273 8.07 2.64 -19.08
C SER A 273 8.81 3.25 -20.29
N TYR A 274 10.14 3.27 -20.24
CA TYR A 274 10.95 3.77 -21.36
C TYR A 274 10.79 2.92 -22.62
N ALA A 275 10.79 1.60 -22.49
CA ALA A 275 10.57 0.70 -23.63
C ALA A 275 9.21 0.95 -24.31
N LEU A 276 8.17 1.22 -23.52
CA LEU A 276 6.80 1.43 -24.00
C LEU A 276 6.54 2.86 -24.49
N THR A 277 7.13 3.86 -23.83
CA THR A 277 6.77 5.28 -24.03
C THR A 277 7.93 6.15 -24.54
N ARG A 278 9.16 5.61 -24.56
CA ARG A 278 10.41 6.33 -24.84
C ARG A 278 10.73 7.46 -23.84
N HIS A 279 10.15 7.38 -22.65
CA HIS A 279 10.36 8.36 -21.60
C HIS A 279 10.71 7.71 -20.26
N PHE A 280 11.69 8.29 -19.57
CA PHE A 280 12.19 7.83 -18.27
C PHE A 280 11.52 8.64 -17.16
N TRP A 281 10.27 8.33 -16.83
CA TRP A 281 9.53 8.97 -15.72
C TRP A 281 8.52 8.00 -15.12
N PHE A 282 8.15 8.27 -13.87
CA PHE A 282 7.02 7.62 -13.21
C PHE A 282 5.70 8.21 -13.69
N SER A 283 5.61 9.54 -13.69
CA SER A 283 4.42 10.28 -14.08
C SER A 283 4.83 11.66 -14.60
N ARG A 284 4.16 12.12 -15.64
CA ARG A 284 4.29 13.50 -16.16
C ARG A 284 3.59 14.51 -15.26
N SER A 285 2.67 14.05 -14.39
CA SER A 285 1.85 14.91 -13.54
C SER A 285 2.54 15.33 -12.25
N SER A 286 3.73 14.78 -11.93
CA SER A 286 4.39 15.11 -10.67
C SER A 286 4.64 16.60 -10.47
N THR A 287 5.06 17.32 -11.51
CA THR A 287 5.28 18.78 -11.43
C THR A 287 3.98 19.55 -11.23
N SER A 288 2.88 19.17 -11.90
CA SER A 288 1.58 19.83 -11.76
C SER A 288 0.90 19.53 -10.44
N LEU A 289 0.95 18.28 -9.98
CA LEU A 289 0.45 17.88 -8.66
C LEU A 289 1.17 18.65 -7.54
N THR A 290 2.51 18.73 -7.61
CA THR A 290 3.29 19.53 -6.66
C THR A 290 2.91 21.00 -6.76
N TYR A 291 2.69 21.54 -7.97
CA TYR A 291 2.26 22.92 -8.15
C TYR A 291 0.92 23.20 -7.45
N GLY A 292 -0.05 22.31 -7.52
CA GLY A 292 -1.33 22.49 -6.82
C GLY A 292 -1.12 22.79 -5.33
N ARG A 293 -0.29 22.01 -4.65
CA ARG A 293 0.07 22.21 -3.22
C ARG A 293 0.87 23.50 -3.01
N MET A 294 1.90 23.72 -3.81
CA MET A 294 2.76 24.88 -3.64
C MET A 294 1.97 26.18 -3.85
N ALA A 295 1.15 26.23 -4.87
CA ALA A 295 0.34 27.39 -5.22
C ALA A 295 -0.72 27.71 -4.14
N VAL A 296 -1.38 26.69 -3.55
CA VAL A 296 -2.34 26.90 -2.45
C VAL A 296 -1.68 27.52 -1.22
N THR A 297 -0.42 27.15 -0.94
CA THR A 297 0.28 27.55 0.28
C THR A 297 1.16 28.79 0.10
N ALA A 298 1.49 29.16 -1.15
CA ALA A 298 2.39 30.24 -1.44
C ALA A 298 1.87 31.62 -1.00
N ASP A 299 2.73 32.38 -0.36
CA ASP A 299 2.56 33.83 -0.19
C ASP A 299 3.33 34.55 -1.30
N CYS A 300 2.61 34.86 -2.37
CA CYS A 300 3.19 35.48 -3.55
C CYS A 300 3.70 36.91 -3.34
N ALA A 301 3.29 37.58 -2.25
CA ALA A 301 3.78 38.92 -1.92
C ALA A 301 5.23 38.87 -1.45
N THR A 302 5.60 37.83 -0.70
CA THR A 302 6.93 37.65 -0.13
C THR A 302 7.83 36.71 -0.94
N LEU A 303 7.27 35.97 -1.91
CA LEU A 303 8.00 34.99 -2.72
C LEU A 303 8.92 35.69 -3.73
N ARG A 304 10.22 35.38 -3.69
CA ARG A 304 11.22 35.89 -4.62
C ARG A 304 11.37 34.95 -5.82
N ILE A 305 10.73 35.30 -6.93
CA ILE A 305 10.76 34.54 -8.19
C ILE A 305 10.95 35.49 -9.38
N PRO A 306 11.53 35.02 -10.50
CA PRO A 306 11.64 35.78 -11.74
C PRO A 306 10.27 36.26 -12.27
N ALA A 307 10.25 37.39 -12.99
CA ALA A 307 9.02 37.94 -13.55
C ALA A 307 8.26 36.95 -14.45
N ILE A 308 8.99 36.09 -15.19
CA ILE A 308 8.41 35.10 -16.07
C ILE A 308 7.62 34.01 -15.31
N GLU A 309 7.92 33.75 -14.03
CA GLU A 309 7.23 32.77 -13.18
C GLU A 309 6.06 33.40 -12.42
N ARG A 310 5.94 34.74 -12.39
CA ARG A 310 4.86 35.46 -11.68
C ARG A 310 3.44 35.04 -12.07
N PRO A 311 3.12 34.70 -13.34
CA PRO A 311 1.80 34.21 -13.71
C PRO A 311 1.39 32.89 -13.01
N LEU A 312 2.34 32.12 -12.45
CA LEU A 312 2.06 30.94 -11.64
C LEU A 312 1.54 31.29 -10.24
N CYS A 313 1.69 32.53 -9.78
CA CYS A 313 1.16 33.00 -8.51
C CYS A 313 -0.36 33.15 -8.56
N PRO A 314 -1.15 32.35 -7.81
CA PRO A 314 -2.59 32.51 -7.75
C PRO A 314 -2.98 33.70 -6.88
N SER A 315 -4.11 34.30 -7.19
CA SER A 315 -4.79 35.23 -6.28
C SER A 315 -5.37 34.48 -5.07
N THR A 316 -5.66 35.18 -3.97
CA THR A 316 -6.29 34.57 -2.79
C THR A 316 -7.62 33.88 -3.14
N ALA A 317 -8.42 34.47 -4.04
CA ALA A 317 -9.65 33.85 -4.51
C ALA A 317 -9.41 32.55 -5.30
N GLN A 318 -8.30 32.46 -6.02
CA GLN A 318 -7.90 31.22 -6.72
C GLN A 318 -7.36 30.18 -5.75
N GLN A 319 -6.57 30.58 -4.74
CA GLN A 319 -6.08 29.68 -3.69
C GLN A 319 -7.23 29.01 -2.91
N ALA A 320 -8.29 29.76 -2.63
CA ALA A 320 -9.49 29.24 -1.96
C ALA A 320 -10.21 28.13 -2.74
N LYS A 321 -9.95 28.00 -4.04
CA LYS A 321 -10.51 26.90 -4.88
C LYS A 321 -9.75 25.59 -4.75
N GLY A 322 -8.57 25.61 -4.14
CA GLY A 322 -7.79 24.42 -3.78
C GLY A 322 -6.85 23.88 -4.86
N ALA A 323 -6.09 22.83 -4.47
CA ALA A 323 -5.01 22.27 -5.26
C ALA A 323 -5.52 21.65 -6.59
N ASP A 324 -6.58 20.84 -6.53
CA ASP A 324 -7.19 20.21 -7.72
C ASP A 324 -7.62 21.25 -8.76
N TRP A 325 -8.26 22.33 -8.29
CA TRP A 325 -8.67 23.42 -9.20
C TRP A 325 -7.49 24.15 -9.84
N LEU A 326 -6.48 24.49 -9.03
CA LEU A 326 -5.30 25.21 -9.51
C LEU A 326 -4.51 24.44 -10.57
N GLU A 327 -4.51 23.11 -10.46
CA GLU A 327 -3.83 22.23 -11.40
C GLU A 327 -4.66 21.92 -12.65
N HIS A 328 -5.94 21.56 -12.46
CA HIS A 328 -6.73 20.92 -13.53
C HIS A 328 -7.67 21.88 -14.26
N ASN A 329 -8.09 22.98 -13.64
CA ASN A 329 -9.06 23.90 -14.27
C ASN A 329 -8.42 24.68 -15.42
N ALA A 330 -9.16 24.79 -16.54
CA ALA A 330 -8.68 25.53 -17.73
C ALA A 330 -8.38 27.01 -17.46
N ALA A 331 -9.12 27.62 -16.50
CA ALA A 331 -8.89 28.99 -16.04
C ALA A 331 -7.89 29.07 -14.86
N GLY A 332 -7.31 27.96 -14.46
CA GLY A 332 -6.31 27.90 -13.40
C GLY A 332 -4.94 28.41 -13.89
N PRO A 333 -4.13 29.01 -12.99
CA PRO A 333 -2.84 29.58 -13.36
C PRO A 333 -1.92 28.59 -14.05
N TYR A 334 -1.88 27.34 -13.61
CA TYR A 334 -1.04 26.31 -14.24
C TYR A 334 -1.39 26.06 -15.71
N ARG A 335 -2.69 25.92 -16.01
CA ARG A 335 -3.15 25.66 -17.38
C ARG A 335 -3.00 26.87 -18.30
N MET A 336 -3.17 28.06 -17.74
CA MET A 336 -3.00 29.31 -18.48
C MET A 336 -1.53 29.68 -18.68
N PHE A 337 -0.64 29.24 -17.80
CA PHE A 337 0.76 29.67 -17.80
C PHE A 337 1.47 29.38 -19.12
N ALA A 338 1.26 28.20 -19.72
CA ALA A 338 1.89 27.87 -21.00
C ALA A 338 1.48 28.82 -22.13
N SER A 339 0.28 29.40 -22.10
CA SER A 339 -0.21 30.36 -23.08
C SER A 339 0.30 31.78 -22.83
N THR A 340 0.81 32.07 -21.62
CA THR A 340 1.41 33.38 -21.29
C THR A 340 2.89 33.47 -21.66
N LEU A 341 3.52 32.34 -22.00
CA LEU A 341 4.94 32.30 -22.37
C LEU A 341 5.15 32.74 -23.82
N PRO A 342 6.27 33.38 -24.10
CA PRO A 342 6.71 33.62 -25.49
C PRO A 342 6.77 32.28 -26.26
N PRO A 343 6.46 32.24 -27.56
CA PRO A 343 6.50 31.04 -28.39
C PRO A 343 7.82 30.25 -28.29
N SER A 344 8.96 30.96 -28.16
CA SER A 344 10.29 30.37 -27.96
C SER A 344 10.47 29.64 -26.64
N MET A 345 9.60 29.88 -25.66
CA MET A 345 9.66 29.29 -24.31
C MET A 345 8.46 28.38 -23.97
N ALA A 346 7.49 28.22 -24.87
CA ALA A 346 6.30 27.44 -24.61
C ALA A 346 6.62 25.99 -24.16
N GLY A 347 7.68 25.39 -24.69
CA GLY A 347 8.16 24.04 -24.27
C GLY A 347 8.79 24.02 -22.87
N GLN A 348 9.08 25.14 -22.23
CA GLN A 348 9.72 25.24 -20.92
C GLN A 348 8.74 25.39 -19.77
N ALA A 349 7.41 25.40 -20.02
CA ALA A 349 6.39 25.61 -19.00
C ALA A 349 6.57 24.69 -17.78
N ASN A 350 6.78 23.39 -17.99
CA ASN A 350 7.02 22.44 -16.90
C ASN A 350 8.29 22.73 -16.11
N ALA A 351 9.38 23.10 -16.79
CA ALA A 351 10.65 23.41 -16.11
C ALA A 351 10.53 24.69 -15.26
N LEU A 352 9.82 25.70 -15.75
CA LEU A 352 9.55 26.93 -14.99
C LEU A 352 8.62 26.67 -13.82
N THR A 353 7.58 25.84 -14.00
CA THR A 353 6.71 25.41 -12.89
C THR A 353 7.49 24.64 -11.82
N ALA A 354 8.43 23.77 -12.21
CA ALA A 354 9.28 23.07 -11.25
C ALA A 354 10.19 24.05 -10.46
N LYS A 355 10.68 25.12 -11.10
CA LYS A 355 11.44 26.18 -10.41
C LYS A 355 10.56 26.95 -9.42
N PHE A 356 9.33 27.29 -9.81
CA PHE A 356 8.35 27.91 -8.92
C PHE A 356 8.08 27.03 -7.69
N ASN A 357 7.79 25.73 -7.89
CA ASN A 357 7.56 24.78 -6.79
C ASN A 357 8.74 24.79 -5.83
N ARG A 358 9.96 24.65 -6.35
CA ARG A 358 11.17 24.65 -5.54
C ARG A 358 11.39 25.99 -4.81
N ALA A 359 11.04 27.11 -5.42
CA ALA A 359 11.14 28.42 -4.77
C ALA A 359 10.19 28.50 -3.56
N VAL A 360 8.95 28.01 -3.67
CA VAL A 360 8.00 27.94 -2.56
C VAL A 360 8.51 27.00 -1.45
N GLU A 361 8.97 25.81 -1.81
CA GLU A 361 9.52 24.82 -0.86
C GLU A 361 10.68 25.40 -0.04
N LEU A 362 11.63 26.07 -0.69
CA LEU A 362 12.83 26.57 -0.04
C LEU A 362 12.61 27.88 0.72
N GLN A 363 11.75 28.77 0.23
CA GLN A 363 11.55 30.07 0.85
C GLN A 363 10.42 30.07 1.90
N GLN A 364 9.45 29.15 1.76
CA GLN A 364 8.24 29.12 2.61
C GLN A 364 7.94 27.71 3.17
N PRO A 365 8.91 26.94 3.66
CA PRO A 365 8.73 25.54 4.08
C PRO A 365 7.68 25.37 5.18
N LEU A 366 7.61 26.31 6.12
CA LEU A 366 6.63 26.23 7.22
C LEU A 366 5.19 26.41 6.75
N ARG A 367 4.97 27.18 5.67
CA ARG A 367 3.63 27.33 5.08
C ARG A 367 3.21 26.03 4.38
N VAL A 368 4.14 25.39 3.65
CA VAL A 368 3.90 24.09 3.00
C VAL A 368 3.60 23.03 4.04
N ILE A 369 4.46 22.89 5.06
CA ILE A 369 4.27 21.94 6.18
C ILE A 369 2.93 22.19 6.88
N GLY A 370 2.62 23.45 7.20
CA GLY A 370 1.33 23.83 7.80
C GLY A 370 0.12 23.45 6.95
N GLY A 371 0.23 23.58 5.62
CA GLY A 371 -0.80 23.13 4.69
C GLY A 371 -0.99 21.60 4.71
N VAL A 372 0.10 20.85 4.67
CA VAL A 372 0.08 19.37 4.76
C VAL A 372 -0.53 18.92 6.08
N LEU A 373 -0.08 19.48 7.21
CA LEU A 373 -0.60 19.11 8.54
C LEU A 373 -2.09 19.43 8.69
N ARG A 374 -2.53 20.59 8.15
CA ARG A 374 -3.96 20.96 8.14
C ARG A 374 -4.80 19.93 7.38
N ASP A 375 -4.28 19.42 6.28
CA ASP A 375 -4.96 18.40 5.49
C ASP A 375 -4.94 17.04 6.19
N SER A 376 -3.80 16.62 6.71
CA SER A 376 -3.65 15.32 7.40
C SER A 376 -4.60 15.16 8.59
N VAL A 377 -4.91 16.25 9.33
CA VAL A 377 -5.84 16.16 10.47
C VAL A 377 -7.30 15.95 10.06
N LYS A 378 -7.68 16.25 8.81
CA LYS A 378 -9.04 16.02 8.28
C LYS A 378 -9.43 14.55 8.32
N LEU A 379 -8.45 13.63 8.23
CA LEU A 379 -8.67 12.18 8.37
C LEU A 379 -9.37 11.82 9.69
N PHE A 380 -9.14 12.61 10.74
CA PHE A 380 -9.67 12.36 12.09
C PHE A 380 -11.01 13.04 12.35
N ALA A 381 -11.62 13.68 11.36
CA ALA A 381 -12.94 14.29 11.49
C ALA A 381 -14.01 13.25 11.84
N VAL A 382 -14.97 13.63 12.67
CA VAL A 382 -16.09 12.76 13.08
C VAL A 382 -16.92 12.34 11.88
N THR A 383 -17.15 13.29 10.97
CA THR A 383 -17.90 13.07 9.73
C THR A 383 -16.99 13.39 8.54
N ARG A 384 -17.13 12.64 7.47
CA ARG A 384 -16.43 12.93 6.20
C ARG A 384 -17.23 13.99 5.43
N TYR A 385 -16.58 15.08 5.06
CA TYR A 385 -17.18 16.19 4.33
C TYR A 385 -16.18 16.81 3.34
N THR A 386 -16.65 17.66 2.45
CA THR A 386 -15.80 18.47 1.57
C THR A 386 -15.42 19.76 2.27
N SER A 387 -14.16 19.98 2.57
CA SER A 387 -13.67 21.29 3.01
C SER A 387 -13.50 22.21 1.81
N PRO A 388 -13.56 23.53 2.00
CA PRO A 388 -13.25 24.48 0.93
C PRO A 388 -11.87 24.17 0.30
N GLY A 389 -11.85 24.00 -1.01
CA GLY A 389 -10.64 23.69 -1.76
C GLY A 389 -10.31 22.20 -1.88
N ASP A 390 -11.04 21.31 -1.24
CA ASP A 390 -10.86 19.86 -1.41
C ASP A 390 -11.62 19.34 -2.63
N THR A 391 -11.12 18.21 -3.16
CA THR A 391 -11.90 17.45 -4.15
C THR A 391 -13.25 17.04 -3.54
N PRO A 392 -14.37 17.29 -4.24
CA PRO A 392 -15.70 17.04 -3.70
C PRO A 392 -15.90 15.58 -3.29
N ILE A 393 -16.34 15.37 -2.04
CA ILE A 393 -16.53 14.04 -1.45
C ILE A 393 -17.55 13.18 -2.21
N TRP A 394 -18.53 13.79 -2.87
CA TRP A 394 -19.56 13.07 -3.63
C TRP A 394 -18.96 12.19 -4.75
N ARG A 395 -17.76 12.50 -5.22
CA ARG A 395 -17.03 11.65 -6.18
C ARG A 395 -16.73 10.27 -5.60
N TRP A 396 -16.63 10.19 -4.29
CA TRP A 396 -16.28 8.98 -3.52
C TRP A 396 -17.47 8.46 -2.71
N GLN A 397 -18.70 8.81 -3.14
CA GLN A 397 -19.93 8.35 -2.51
C GLN A 397 -20.79 7.61 -3.52
N PHE A 398 -21.39 6.50 -3.08
CA PHE A 398 -22.38 5.78 -3.87
C PHE A 398 -23.50 6.72 -4.29
N GLN A 399 -23.95 6.59 -5.53
CA GLN A 399 -25.01 7.38 -6.12
C GLN A 399 -26.27 6.53 -6.30
N GLY A 400 -27.46 7.11 -6.23
CA GLY A 400 -28.71 6.39 -6.52
C GLY A 400 -28.87 6.01 -7.99
N ASN A 401 -28.18 6.73 -8.89
CA ASN A 401 -28.10 6.45 -10.32
C ASN A 401 -26.66 6.08 -10.70
N PHE A 402 -26.47 5.54 -11.89
CA PHE A 402 -25.12 5.25 -12.38
C PHE A 402 -24.31 6.54 -12.48
N PRO A 403 -23.11 6.61 -11.88
CA PRO A 403 -22.37 7.86 -11.79
C PRO A 403 -21.94 8.40 -13.15
N SER A 404 -22.22 9.68 -13.40
CA SER A 404 -21.68 10.45 -14.54
C SER A 404 -20.65 11.45 -14.03
N TYR A 405 -19.55 11.61 -14.77
CA TYR A 405 -18.45 12.52 -14.41
C TYR A 405 -18.18 13.48 -15.58
N LEU A 406 -19.14 14.40 -15.80
CA LEU A 406 -19.07 15.39 -16.86
C LEU A 406 -17.81 16.26 -16.75
N PRO A 407 -17.21 16.66 -17.89
CA PRO A 407 -17.61 16.36 -19.26
C PRO A 407 -17.07 15.05 -19.83
N TYR A 408 -16.34 14.25 -19.06
CA TYR A 408 -15.57 13.10 -19.57
C TYR A 408 -16.40 11.82 -19.68
N ILE A 409 -17.37 11.64 -18.80
CA ILE A 409 -18.21 10.44 -18.74
C ILE A 409 -19.67 10.86 -18.68
N THR A 410 -20.42 10.48 -19.70
CA THR A 410 -21.86 10.67 -19.80
C THR A 410 -22.54 9.31 -19.83
N VAL A 411 -23.46 9.09 -18.92
CA VAL A 411 -24.25 7.85 -18.83
C VAL A 411 -25.62 8.09 -19.42
N LEU A 412 -25.98 7.31 -20.43
CA LEU A 412 -27.28 7.32 -21.08
C LEU A 412 -27.87 5.90 -20.99
N PRO A 413 -29.19 5.71 -21.18
CA PRO A 413 -29.83 4.40 -21.06
C PRO A 413 -29.21 3.30 -21.94
N HIS A 414 -28.64 3.67 -23.08
CA HIS A 414 -28.09 2.73 -24.06
C HIS A 414 -26.57 2.56 -23.96
N GLY A 415 -25.88 3.23 -23.03
CA GLY A 415 -24.44 3.09 -22.91
C GLY A 415 -23.75 4.16 -22.09
N ILE A 416 -22.48 3.90 -21.82
CA ILE A 416 -21.55 4.84 -21.18
C ILE A 416 -20.74 5.49 -22.29
N TYR A 417 -20.83 6.80 -22.39
CA TYR A 417 -20.17 7.60 -23.42
C TYR A 417 -18.99 8.35 -22.82
N LEU A 418 -17.87 8.27 -23.52
CA LEU A 418 -16.59 8.81 -23.08
C LEU A 418 -16.18 9.98 -23.97
N LYS A 419 -15.74 11.08 -23.37
CA LYS A 419 -15.14 12.23 -24.05
C LYS A 419 -13.64 12.25 -23.80
N PHE A 420 -12.87 12.07 -24.84
CA PHE A 420 -11.42 12.15 -24.75
C PHE A 420 -10.90 13.59 -24.80
N PRO A 421 -9.68 13.85 -24.26
CA PRO A 421 -9.05 15.14 -24.38
C PRO A 421 -8.94 15.56 -25.84
N LYS A 422 -9.21 16.84 -26.12
CA LYS A 422 -9.18 17.42 -27.49
C LYS A 422 -10.22 16.85 -28.46
N SER A 423 -11.14 15.96 -28.03
CA SER A 423 -12.23 15.43 -28.84
C SER A 423 -13.52 16.20 -28.56
N THR A 424 -14.29 16.53 -29.58
CA THR A 424 -15.66 17.04 -29.47
C THR A 424 -16.70 15.93 -29.46
N LYS A 425 -16.31 14.71 -29.91
CA LYS A 425 -17.21 13.57 -30.05
C LYS A 425 -17.23 12.72 -28.80
N LEU A 426 -18.41 12.22 -28.45
CA LEU A 426 -18.60 11.17 -27.47
C LEU A 426 -18.35 9.81 -28.14
N VAL A 427 -17.62 8.93 -27.46
CA VAL A 427 -17.33 7.56 -27.91
C VAL A 427 -17.99 6.61 -26.95
N LEU A 428 -18.76 5.65 -27.46
CA LEU A 428 -19.37 4.59 -26.65
C LEU A 428 -18.26 3.73 -26.02
N LEU A 429 -18.41 3.38 -24.75
CA LEU A 429 -17.56 2.39 -24.10
C LEU A 429 -17.60 1.09 -24.89
N HIS A 430 -16.44 0.51 -25.16
CA HIS A 430 -16.33 -0.67 -26.04
C HIS A 430 -17.23 -1.80 -25.54
N PRO A 431 -18.08 -2.40 -26.39
CA PRO A 431 -19.06 -3.43 -25.98
C PRO A 431 -18.44 -4.64 -25.26
N ALA A 432 -17.20 -5.02 -25.63
CA ALA A 432 -16.48 -6.11 -24.97
C ALA A 432 -16.16 -5.85 -23.48
N TYR A 433 -16.28 -4.59 -23.01
CA TYR A 433 -16.07 -4.25 -21.61
C TYR A 433 -17.31 -4.44 -20.74
N GLY A 434 -18.44 -4.80 -21.31
CA GLY A 434 -19.70 -5.06 -20.62
C GLY A 434 -20.88 -4.44 -21.35
N GLY A 435 -22.09 -4.75 -20.90
CA GLY A 435 -23.34 -4.24 -21.45
C GLY A 435 -23.59 -2.75 -21.15
N PRO A 436 -24.84 -2.26 -21.41
CA PRO A 436 -25.26 -0.95 -21.01
C PRO A 436 -25.16 -0.78 -19.48
N PRO A 437 -25.10 0.48 -18.98
CA PRO A 437 -25.07 0.72 -17.55
C PRO A 437 -26.36 0.27 -16.90
N GLU A 438 -26.25 -0.59 -15.90
CA GLU A 438 -27.39 -1.05 -15.09
C GLU A 438 -27.19 -0.62 -13.65
N VAL A 439 -28.25 -0.11 -13.01
CA VAL A 439 -28.29 0.19 -11.60
C VAL A 439 -29.46 -0.52 -10.95
N ASN A 440 -29.16 -1.35 -9.96
CA ASN A 440 -30.20 -1.83 -9.06
C ASN A 440 -30.46 -0.75 -8.01
N SER A 441 -31.56 -0.01 -8.18
CA SER A 441 -31.93 1.13 -7.33
C SER A 441 -31.99 0.77 -5.84
N SER A 442 -32.51 -0.41 -5.49
CA SER A 442 -32.64 -0.84 -4.09
C SER A 442 -31.27 -1.00 -3.44
N PHE A 443 -30.33 -1.69 -4.10
CA PHE A 443 -28.98 -1.86 -3.59
C PHE A 443 -28.18 -0.56 -3.62
N ALA A 444 -28.31 0.26 -4.66
CA ALA A 444 -27.64 1.54 -4.77
C ALA A 444 -28.09 2.51 -3.64
N HIS A 445 -29.40 2.59 -3.37
CA HIS A 445 -29.94 3.38 -2.24
C HIS A 445 -29.51 2.81 -0.89
N PHE A 446 -29.49 1.48 -0.72
CA PHE A 446 -28.98 0.86 0.50
C PHE A 446 -27.52 1.26 0.76
N LEU A 447 -26.63 1.10 -0.23
CA LEU A 447 -25.21 1.44 -0.12
C LEU A 447 -25.00 2.93 0.17
N ARG A 448 -25.76 3.81 -0.53
CA ARG A 448 -25.70 5.23 -0.30
C ARG A 448 -26.15 5.60 1.11
N ASN A 449 -27.28 5.08 1.57
CA ASN A 449 -27.78 5.31 2.92
C ASN A 449 -26.81 4.76 3.97
N TYR A 450 -26.28 3.58 3.77
CA TYR A 450 -25.24 3.01 4.62
C TYR A 450 -24.04 3.97 4.72
N GLN A 451 -23.51 4.43 3.60
CA GLN A 451 -22.36 5.33 3.54
C GLN A 451 -22.62 6.68 4.22
N LEU A 452 -23.78 7.30 3.97
CA LEU A 452 -24.11 8.62 4.51
C LEU A 452 -24.44 8.59 6.00
N ASN A 453 -24.88 7.44 6.53
CA ASN A 453 -25.26 7.26 7.94
C ASN A 453 -24.16 6.55 8.76
N GLY A 454 -22.89 6.73 8.42
CA GLY A 454 -21.78 6.26 9.23
C GLY A 454 -21.21 4.89 8.85
N GLY A 455 -21.57 4.36 7.68
CA GLY A 455 -20.96 3.13 7.12
C GLY A 455 -19.50 3.31 6.69
N TYR A 456 -18.73 4.03 7.48
CA TYR A 456 -17.30 4.26 7.28
C TYR A 456 -16.56 4.26 8.62
N THR A 457 -15.26 4.09 8.57
CA THR A 457 -14.42 4.09 9.78
C THR A 457 -14.39 5.49 10.39
N PRO A 458 -14.87 5.67 11.64
CA PRO A 458 -14.90 6.98 12.29
C PRO A 458 -13.49 7.56 12.46
N GLY A 459 -13.32 8.86 12.17
CA GLY A 459 -12.04 9.55 12.33
C GLY A 459 -11.45 9.46 13.74
N PRO A 460 -12.23 9.62 14.84
CA PRO A 460 -11.72 9.43 16.21
C PRO A 460 -11.17 8.02 16.47
N LEU A 461 -11.71 6.98 15.84
CA LEU A 461 -11.16 5.61 15.94
C LEU A 461 -9.82 5.51 15.22
N LEU A 462 -9.68 6.15 14.05
CA LEU A 462 -8.40 6.24 13.34
C LEU A 462 -7.36 6.99 14.17
N LEU A 463 -7.75 8.07 14.84
CA LEU A 463 -6.88 8.81 15.77
C LEU A 463 -6.40 7.92 16.93
N LEU A 464 -7.30 7.14 17.53
CA LEU A 464 -6.94 6.17 18.57
C LEU A 464 -5.91 5.16 18.05
N PHE A 465 -6.08 4.65 16.83
CA PHE A 465 -5.13 3.74 16.20
C PHE A 465 -3.78 4.42 15.91
N VAL A 466 -3.78 5.69 15.52
CA VAL A 466 -2.54 6.48 15.35
C VAL A 466 -1.81 6.62 16.68
N ILE A 467 -2.52 7.02 17.75
CA ILE A 467 -1.90 7.22 19.07
C ILE A 467 -1.30 5.92 19.61
N THR A 468 -2.08 4.83 19.59
CA THR A 468 -1.62 3.54 20.13
C THR A 468 -0.54 2.91 19.25
N GLY A 469 -0.62 3.07 17.94
CA GLY A 469 0.42 2.68 16.98
C GLY A 469 1.72 3.46 17.16
N LEU A 470 1.64 4.78 17.38
CA LEU A 470 2.79 5.63 17.67
C LEU A 470 3.50 5.23 18.97
N ILE A 471 2.73 5.04 20.04
CA ILE A 471 3.30 4.60 21.33
C ILE A 471 4.04 3.27 21.16
N ALA A 472 3.42 2.28 20.50
CA ALA A 472 4.07 1.01 20.22
C ALA A 472 5.32 1.16 19.36
N SER A 473 5.28 2.05 18.36
CA SER A 473 6.41 2.34 17.47
C SER A 473 7.60 2.91 18.25
N VAL A 474 7.37 3.84 19.15
CA VAL A 474 8.41 4.38 20.05
C VAL A 474 8.96 3.26 20.95
N LEU A 475 8.09 2.44 21.52
CA LEU A 475 8.49 1.31 22.36
C LEU A 475 9.30 0.25 21.61
N ALA A 476 9.14 0.09 20.30
CA ALA A 476 9.93 -0.83 19.48
C ALA A 476 11.45 -0.55 19.55
N PHE A 477 11.84 0.72 19.77
CA PHE A 477 13.24 1.12 19.94
C PHE A 477 13.76 0.93 21.37
N THR A 478 12.88 0.77 22.37
CA THR A 478 13.25 0.65 23.79
C THR A 478 13.41 -0.81 24.22
N ARG A 479 14.53 -1.45 23.81
CA ARG A 479 14.77 -2.90 23.95
C ARG A 479 14.60 -3.46 25.38
N LYS A 480 14.90 -2.67 26.41
CA LYS A 480 14.90 -3.11 27.81
C LYS A 480 13.52 -3.08 28.48
N ARG A 481 12.53 -2.39 27.89
CA ARG A 481 11.22 -2.17 28.51
C ARG A 481 10.15 -3.21 28.17
N LEU A 482 10.34 -3.99 27.10
CA LEU A 482 9.36 -4.97 26.62
C LEU A 482 9.82 -6.41 26.84
N THR A 483 8.83 -7.32 27.01
CA THR A 483 9.05 -8.76 26.87
C THR A 483 9.38 -9.11 25.40
N PRO A 484 10.00 -10.27 25.10
CA PRO A 484 10.22 -10.69 23.71
C PRO A 484 8.95 -10.64 22.86
N ARG A 485 7.81 -11.11 23.37
CA ARG A 485 6.51 -11.05 22.70
C ARG A 485 6.02 -9.60 22.51
N GLY A 486 6.15 -8.77 23.54
CA GLY A 486 5.79 -7.33 23.44
C GLY A 486 6.61 -6.62 22.39
N ARG A 487 7.89 -6.97 22.25
CA ARG A 487 8.77 -6.42 21.24
C ARG A 487 8.37 -6.86 19.82
N ASP A 488 8.01 -8.13 19.61
CA ASP A 488 7.54 -8.62 18.32
C ASP A 488 6.26 -7.92 17.88
N LEU A 489 5.33 -7.69 18.82
CA LEU A 489 4.12 -6.89 18.60
C LEU A 489 4.46 -5.43 18.26
N ALA A 490 5.39 -4.81 18.99
CA ALA A 490 5.80 -3.42 18.77
C ALA A 490 6.48 -3.22 17.41
N LEU A 491 7.33 -4.16 16.97
CA LEU A 491 7.93 -4.14 15.65
C LEU A 491 6.90 -4.28 14.53
N ALA A 492 5.89 -5.15 14.72
CA ALA A 492 4.81 -5.27 13.76
C ALA A 492 3.94 -4.00 13.72
N ALA A 493 3.62 -3.41 14.88
CA ALA A 493 2.93 -2.12 14.96
C ALA A 493 3.72 -1.02 14.25
N LEU A 494 5.03 -0.91 14.49
CA LEU A 494 5.91 0.03 13.83
C LEU A 494 5.84 -0.11 12.31
N ALA A 495 5.96 -1.33 11.77
CA ALA A 495 5.96 -1.56 10.33
C ALA A 495 4.67 -1.04 9.67
N PHE A 496 3.50 -1.39 10.22
CA PHE A 496 2.22 -0.88 9.74
C PHE A 496 2.09 0.64 9.91
N PHE A 497 2.48 1.16 11.07
CA PHE A 497 2.37 2.58 11.41
C PHE A 497 3.18 3.48 10.49
N ILE A 498 4.49 3.21 10.35
CA ILE A 498 5.36 4.04 9.51
C ILE A 498 5.02 3.92 8.01
N THR A 499 4.53 2.76 7.58
CA THR A 499 4.03 2.58 6.21
C THR A 499 2.78 3.43 5.98
N GLY A 500 1.83 3.42 6.93
CA GLY A 500 0.64 4.26 6.88
C GLY A 500 0.95 5.75 6.91
N VAL A 501 1.73 6.21 7.88
CA VAL A 501 2.14 7.62 7.98
C VAL A 501 2.92 8.06 6.74
N GLY A 502 3.79 7.19 6.20
CA GLY A 502 4.56 7.50 4.99
C GLY A 502 3.66 7.72 3.78
N VAL A 503 2.73 6.80 3.50
CA VAL A 503 1.85 6.91 2.32
C VAL A 503 0.86 8.06 2.45
N LEU A 504 0.28 8.27 3.63
CA LEU A 504 -0.66 9.36 3.87
C LEU A 504 0.04 10.72 3.82
N GLY A 505 1.18 10.84 4.50
CA GLY A 505 1.95 12.10 4.51
C GLY A 505 2.38 12.53 3.11
N VAL A 506 2.88 11.60 2.27
CA VAL A 506 3.24 11.94 0.89
C VAL A 506 2.00 12.22 0.04
N SER A 507 0.88 11.53 0.25
CA SER A 507 -0.37 11.86 -0.45
C SER A 507 -0.83 13.29 -0.12
N ASP A 508 -0.78 13.68 1.16
CA ASP A 508 -1.16 15.02 1.62
C ASP A 508 -0.17 16.12 1.21
N VAL A 509 1.07 15.75 0.83
CA VAL A 509 2.00 16.71 0.19
C VAL A 509 1.47 17.18 -1.17
N PHE A 510 0.68 16.38 -1.88
CA PHE A 510 0.07 16.78 -3.14
C PHE A 510 -1.27 17.46 -2.90
N GLU A 511 -2.27 16.72 -2.45
CA GLU A 511 -3.59 17.23 -2.13
C GLU A 511 -4.30 16.31 -1.15
N PHE A 512 -5.30 16.86 -0.43
CA PHE A 512 -6.22 16.05 0.35
C PHE A 512 -7.41 15.62 -0.50
N THR A 513 -7.64 14.32 -0.55
CA THR A 513 -8.88 13.72 -1.03
C THR A 513 -9.17 12.45 -0.25
N TRP A 514 -10.43 12.19 0.08
CA TRP A 514 -10.82 11.00 0.83
C TRP A 514 -10.38 9.69 0.17
N ARG A 515 -10.23 9.67 -1.16
CA ARG A 515 -9.65 8.54 -1.89
C ARG A 515 -8.20 8.26 -1.50
N TYR A 516 -7.38 9.29 -1.37
CA TYR A 516 -5.98 9.12 -1.03
C TYR A 516 -5.76 8.72 0.42
N GLN A 517 -6.81 8.83 1.26
CA GLN A 517 -6.80 8.38 2.64
C GLN A 517 -7.16 6.89 2.80
N ILE A 518 -7.63 6.21 1.76
CA ILE A 518 -8.04 4.79 1.83
C ILE A 518 -6.91 3.85 2.30
N PRO A 519 -5.62 4.01 1.92
CA PRO A 519 -4.53 3.21 2.47
C PRO A 519 -4.41 3.27 4.01
N ALA A 520 -5.01 4.28 4.67
CA ALA A 520 -5.14 4.30 6.12
C ALA A 520 -5.87 3.06 6.67
N LEU A 521 -6.86 2.55 5.94
CA LEU A 521 -7.72 1.44 6.39
C LEU A 521 -6.96 0.10 6.48
N VAL A 522 -5.92 -0.08 5.66
CA VAL A 522 -5.08 -1.29 5.66
C VAL A 522 -3.85 -1.17 6.55
N THR A 523 -3.53 0.04 7.05
CA THR A 523 -2.29 0.31 7.79
C THR A 523 -2.53 0.75 9.24
N LEU A 524 -3.37 1.77 9.48
CA LEU A 524 -3.56 2.34 10.82
C LEU A 524 -4.31 1.40 11.78
N PRO A 525 -5.42 0.73 11.40
CA PRO A 525 -6.11 -0.19 12.30
C PRO A 525 -5.24 -1.37 12.76
N PRO A 526 -4.47 -2.05 11.88
CA PRO A 526 -3.52 -3.07 12.33
C PRO A 526 -2.43 -2.50 13.25
N ALA A 527 -1.87 -1.31 12.93
CA ALA A 527 -0.87 -0.66 13.76
C ALA A 527 -1.40 -0.37 15.16
N GLY A 528 -2.60 0.21 15.23
CA GLY A 528 -3.24 0.58 16.50
C GLY A 528 -3.65 -0.62 17.33
N ALA A 529 -4.26 -1.63 16.71
CA ALA A 529 -4.66 -2.86 17.40
C ALA A 529 -3.45 -3.64 17.96
N LEU A 530 -2.33 -3.68 17.22
CA LEU A 530 -1.05 -4.19 17.71
C LEU A 530 -0.51 -3.31 18.84
N GLY A 531 -0.66 -1.99 18.74
CA GLY A 531 -0.30 -1.03 19.79
C GLY A 531 -1.05 -1.29 21.09
N ILE A 532 -2.36 -1.51 21.02
CA ILE A 532 -3.18 -1.90 22.17
C ILE A 532 -2.66 -3.22 22.78
N ALA A 533 -2.31 -4.20 21.95
CA ALA A 533 -1.73 -5.47 22.43
C ALA A 533 -0.39 -5.25 23.17
N VAL A 534 0.47 -4.35 22.69
CA VAL A 534 1.73 -3.96 23.37
C VAL A 534 1.44 -3.36 24.73
N LEU A 535 0.51 -2.40 24.82
CA LEU A 535 0.14 -1.74 26.07
C LEU A 535 -0.42 -2.73 27.09
N ILE A 536 -1.28 -3.66 26.67
CA ILE A 536 -1.82 -4.73 27.55
C ILE A 536 -0.68 -5.60 28.09
N THR A 537 0.29 -5.99 27.27
CA THR A 537 1.43 -6.82 27.72
C THR A 537 2.36 -6.07 28.67
N ALA A 538 2.60 -4.79 28.42
CA ALA A 538 3.41 -3.94 29.30
C ALA A 538 2.76 -3.74 30.68
N PHE A 539 1.45 -3.47 30.70
CA PHE A 539 0.69 -3.27 31.94
C PHE A 539 0.62 -4.54 32.82
N ARG A 540 0.41 -5.72 32.21
CA ARG A 540 0.43 -6.99 32.96
C ARG A 540 1.77 -7.25 33.63
N ARG A 541 2.88 -6.85 33.00
CA ARG A 541 4.22 -6.99 33.59
C ARG A 541 4.42 -6.09 34.82
N SER A 542 3.94 -4.84 34.77
CA SER A 542 4.07 -3.91 35.91
C SER A 542 3.32 -4.42 37.16
N ARG A 543 2.12 -5.01 36.97
CA ARG A 543 1.34 -5.60 38.08
C ARG A 543 1.96 -6.88 38.64
N GLY A 544 2.47 -7.77 37.78
CA GLY A 544 3.11 -9.02 38.22
C GLY A 544 4.44 -8.79 38.97
N GLY A 545 5.17 -7.70 38.65
CA GLY A 545 6.38 -7.30 39.37
C GLY A 545 6.10 -6.70 40.76
N ALA A 546 4.99 -5.98 40.91
CA ALA A 546 4.59 -5.39 42.20
C ALA A 546 4.16 -6.47 43.22
N SER A 547 3.42 -7.49 42.77
CA SER A 547 2.98 -8.58 43.66
C SER A 547 4.09 -9.52 44.13
N ALA A 548 5.25 -9.55 43.44
CA ALA A 548 6.41 -10.36 43.85
C ALA A 548 7.29 -9.65 44.87
N GLN A 549 7.15 -8.33 45.04
CA GLN A 549 7.89 -7.54 46.03
C GLN A 549 7.15 -7.40 47.38
N ASP A 550 5.85 -7.68 47.41
CA ASP A 550 5.02 -7.54 48.61
C ASP A 550 4.85 -8.85 49.42
N THR A 551 5.65 -9.88 49.15
CA THR A 551 5.71 -11.03 50.05
C THR A 551 6.72 -10.68 51.15
N PRO A 552 6.26 -10.37 52.39
CA PRO A 552 7.20 -10.10 53.50
C PRO A 552 8.02 -11.37 53.71
N GLY A 553 9.31 -11.26 53.72
CA GLY A 553 10.24 -12.33 53.96
C GLY A 553 9.83 -13.10 55.21
N ARG A 554 9.38 -14.36 55.03
CA ARG A 554 9.28 -15.30 56.13
C ARG A 554 10.68 -15.43 56.71
N ALA A 555 10.87 -14.85 57.90
CA ALA A 555 12.11 -15.01 58.64
C ALA A 555 12.46 -16.50 58.76
N PRO A 556 13.70 -16.91 58.62
CA PRO A 556 14.10 -18.28 58.85
C PRO A 556 13.78 -18.67 60.30
N GLU A 557 12.88 -19.61 60.47
CA GLU A 557 12.55 -20.26 61.76
C GLU A 557 13.81 -20.93 62.29
N LEU A 558 14.39 -20.35 63.33
CA LEU A 558 15.56 -20.89 64.05
C LEU A 558 15.18 -22.27 64.59
N ALA A 559 15.74 -23.34 64.02
CA ALA A 559 15.66 -24.67 64.54
C ALA A 559 16.28 -24.68 65.95
N THR A 560 15.43 -24.90 66.98
CA THR A 560 15.81 -25.20 68.36
C THR A 560 16.47 -26.57 68.39
N PRO A 561 17.65 -26.77 69.01
CA PRO A 561 18.20 -28.10 69.22
C PRO A 561 17.39 -28.82 70.30
N ALA A 562 16.98 -30.04 70.01
CA ALA A 562 16.37 -30.97 70.94
C ALA A 562 17.43 -31.50 71.92
N PRO A 563 17.00 -31.86 73.21
CA PRO A 563 17.87 -32.29 74.30
C PRO A 563 18.55 -33.65 74.08
#